data_569ac99b150c02a0b8716f988023a317
#
_entry.id   569ac99b150c02a0b8716f988023a317
#
_cell.length_a   1.000
_cell.length_b   1.000
_cell.length_c   1.000
_cell.angle_alpha   90.00
_cell.angle_beta   90.00
_cell.angle_gamma   90.00
#
_symmetry.space_group_name_H-M   'P 1'
#
loop_
_entity.id
_entity.type
_entity.pdbx_description
1 polymer ?
#
loop_
_entity_poly.entity_id
_entity_poly.type
_entity_poly.pdbx_seq_one_letter_code
_entity_poly.pdbx_strand_id
1 'polypeptide(L)'
;MIKVNQVNKVFYQGTKEINALIDINLHIPQGQIFGVIGSSGAGKSTLIRCVNMLEAPTSGEVIVDGIDLTKLSKSELSEARRNIGMIFQHFNLLSSRTVFNNVALPLELAGKDKAAIEAKVSELLELVGLSDKRDTYPSNLSGGQKQRVAIARALASDPKVLLCDEATSALDPATTQSILELLREINRKLSITILLITHEMDVVKSICHEVAIIGDGELVEKGTVGEIFAHPKTELAHQFIRSTLDLTIPEDYQARLQDTRVNSSYPLVRLEFTGATVDAPLMTQIARKFNIDVSILSSDLDYAGGVKFGMMVAELFGNEADDNAAIQFLRDNNVKVEVLGYVL
;
A
#
# COMPACT_ATOMS: atom_id res chain seq x y z
N MET A 1 15.97 9.76 -5.37
CA MET A 1 16.63 8.91 -4.35
C MET A 1 16.76 7.47 -4.85
N ILE A 2 15.66 6.81 -5.24
CA ILE A 2 15.70 5.47 -5.83
C ILE A 2 15.28 5.55 -7.29
N LYS A 3 16.05 4.93 -8.21
CA LYS A 3 15.68 4.78 -9.61
C LYS A 3 15.86 3.32 -10.01
N VAL A 4 14.83 2.78 -10.62
CA VAL A 4 14.79 1.44 -11.21
C VAL A 4 14.54 1.64 -12.70
N ASN A 5 15.49 1.26 -13.54
CA ASN A 5 15.46 1.52 -14.97
C ASN A 5 15.43 0.19 -15.72
N GLN A 6 14.33 -0.10 -16.41
CA GLN A 6 14.12 -1.28 -17.25
C GLN A 6 14.51 -2.60 -16.57
N VAL A 7 14.19 -2.72 -15.27
CA VAL A 7 14.56 -3.88 -14.47
C VAL A 7 13.68 -5.06 -14.84
N ASN A 8 14.35 -6.16 -15.20
CA ASN A 8 13.74 -7.47 -15.42
C ASN A 8 14.30 -8.47 -14.43
N LYS A 9 13.47 -9.39 -13.95
CA LYS A 9 13.90 -10.52 -13.12
C LYS A 9 13.21 -11.79 -13.57
N VAL A 10 14.01 -12.74 -13.99
CA VAL A 10 13.58 -14.09 -14.38
C VAL A 10 14.13 -15.09 -13.38
N PHE A 11 13.28 -15.97 -12.89
CA PHE A 11 13.65 -17.16 -12.12
C PHE A 11 13.49 -18.40 -12.97
N TYR A 12 14.33 -19.40 -12.74
CA TYR A 12 14.27 -20.70 -13.43
C TYR A 12 13.90 -21.79 -12.44
N GLN A 13 12.81 -22.50 -12.72
CA GLN A 13 12.41 -23.69 -11.99
C GLN A 13 12.51 -24.90 -12.93
N GLY A 14 13.66 -25.55 -12.92
CA GLY A 14 14.00 -26.54 -13.95
C GLY A 14 14.09 -25.87 -15.33
N THR A 15 13.25 -26.29 -16.27
CA THR A 15 13.15 -25.69 -17.62
C THR A 15 12.11 -24.58 -17.73
N LYS A 16 11.35 -24.33 -16.69
CA LYS A 16 10.29 -23.29 -16.70
C LYS A 16 10.87 -21.94 -16.31
N GLU A 17 10.67 -20.95 -17.18
CA GLU A 17 10.97 -19.56 -16.89
C GLU A 17 9.78 -18.90 -16.19
N ILE A 18 10.07 -18.12 -15.12
CA ILE A 18 9.11 -17.34 -14.37
C ILE A 18 9.57 -15.88 -14.40
N ASN A 19 8.89 -15.08 -15.19
CA ASN A 19 9.13 -13.64 -15.27
C ASN A 19 8.50 -12.97 -14.03
N ALA A 20 9.33 -12.67 -13.03
CA ALA A 20 8.88 -12.07 -11.78
C ALA A 20 8.81 -10.54 -11.87
N LEU A 21 9.64 -9.91 -12.71
CA LEU A 21 9.60 -8.49 -13.03
C LEU A 21 9.85 -8.32 -14.53
N ILE A 22 9.06 -7.45 -15.17
CA ILE A 22 9.08 -7.18 -16.60
C ILE A 22 9.15 -5.67 -16.80
N ASP A 23 10.26 -5.18 -17.33
CA ASP A 23 10.52 -3.77 -17.70
C ASP A 23 10.09 -2.75 -16.64
N ILE A 24 10.42 -2.99 -15.38
CA ILE A 24 10.06 -2.09 -14.29
C ILE A 24 10.84 -0.77 -14.39
N ASN A 25 10.08 0.32 -14.50
CA ASN A 25 10.58 1.67 -14.53
C ASN A 25 9.98 2.48 -13.37
N LEU A 26 10.80 2.81 -12.33
CA LEU A 26 10.34 3.47 -11.13
C LEU A 26 11.31 4.55 -10.68
N HIS A 27 10.79 5.71 -10.31
CA HIS A 27 11.56 6.79 -9.71
C HIS A 27 10.89 7.26 -8.44
N ILE A 28 11.63 7.21 -7.32
CA ILE A 28 11.18 7.64 -6.00
C ILE A 28 12.04 8.84 -5.58
N PRO A 29 11.44 10.04 -5.43
CA PRO A 29 12.12 11.22 -4.94
C PRO A 29 12.64 11.07 -3.50
N GLN A 30 13.58 11.92 -3.13
CA GLN A 30 14.10 11.95 -1.76
C GLN A 30 13.01 12.40 -0.76
N GLY A 31 13.00 11.78 0.43
CA GLY A 31 12.12 12.15 1.53
C GLY A 31 10.67 11.73 1.36
N GLN A 32 10.32 11.04 0.28
CA GLN A 32 8.98 10.52 0.08
C GLN A 32 8.76 9.15 0.72
N ILE A 33 7.51 8.88 1.12
CA ILE A 33 7.00 7.55 1.40
C ILE A 33 6.28 7.09 0.13
N PHE A 34 6.83 6.06 -0.51
CA PHE A 34 6.33 5.52 -1.76
C PHE A 34 5.79 4.10 -1.55
N GLY A 35 4.54 3.86 -1.95
CA GLY A 35 3.90 2.56 -1.86
C GLY A 35 4.04 1.75 -3.16
N VAL A 36 4.22 0.45 -3.06
CA VAL A 36 4.00 -0.50 -4.16
C VAL A 36 2.96 -1.50 -3.71
N ILE A 37 1.83 -1.52 -4.41
CA ILE A 37 0.73 -2.44 -4.13
C ILE A 37 0.54 -3.43 -5.27
N GLY A 38 0.04 -4.61 -4.94
CA GLY A 38 -0.26 -5.67 -5.92
C GLY A 38 -0.76 -6.92 -5.21
N SER A 39 -1.37 -7.83 -5.94
CA SER A 39 -1.79 -9.14 -5.43
C SER A 39 -0.60 -9.98 -4.95
N SER A 40 -0.88 -11.07 -4.22
CA SER A 40 0.17 -12.05 -3.88
C SER A 40 0.77 -12.62 -5.17
N GLY A 41 2.11 -12.70 -5.22
CA GLY A 41 2.83 -13.18 -6.40
C GLY A 41 3.05 -12.14 -7.52
N ALA A 42 2.51 -10.91 -7.42
CA ALA A 42 2.65 -9.88 -8.46
C ALA A 42 4.10 -9.37 -8.69
N GLY A 43 5.08 -9.77 -7.88
CA GLY A 43 6.48 -9.36 -8.02
C GLY A 43 6.98 -8.34 -6.98
N LYS A 44 6.12 -7.86 -6.06
CA LYS A 44 6.46 -6.83 -5.06
C LYS A 44 7.72 -7.13 -4.26
N SER A 45 7.76 -8.30 -3.58
CA SER A 45 8.92 -8.69 -2.77
C SER A 45 10.16 -8.93 -3.63
N THR A 46 10.01 -9.35 -4.88
CA THR A 46 11.12 -9.42 -5.83
C THR A 46 11.66 -8.04 -6.15
N LEU A 47 10.78 -7.06 -6.38
CA LEU A 47 11.18 -5.68 -6.67
C LEU A 47 11.99 -5.08 -5.50
N ILE A 48 11.48 -5.15 -4.28
CA ILE A 48 12.19 -4.57 -3.12
C ILE A 48 13.53 -5.28 -2.86
N ARG A 49 13.62 -6.59 -3.12
CA ARG A 49 14.88 -7.36 -3.03
C ARG A 49 15.85 -7.00 -4.14
N CYS A 50 15.37 -6.65 -5.33
CA CYS A 50 16.21 -6.08 -6.38
C CYS A 50 16.73 -4.69 -6.00
N VAL A 51 15.91 -3.82 -5.40
CA VAL A 51 16.33 -2.50 -4.92
C VAL A 51 17.44 -2.59 -3.88
N ASN A 52 17.42 -3.60 -3.02
CA ASN A 52 18.49 -3.87 -2.04
C ASN A 52 19.57 -4.83 -2.58
N MET A 53 19.49 -5.25 -3.85
CA MET A 53 20.37 -6.24 -4.45
C MET A 53 20.48 -7.58 -3.67
N LEU A 54 19.51 -7.90 -2.81
CA LEU A 54 19.37 -9.25 -2.22
C LEU A 54 19.07 -10.28 -3.33
N GLU A 55 18.33 -9.81 -4.35
CA GLU A 55 18.16 -10.48 -5.63
C GLU A 55 18.78 -9.63 -6.73
N ALA A 56 19.77 -10.13 -7.44
CA ALA A 56 20.30 -9.42 -8.60
C ALA A 56 19.24 -9.41 -9.73
N PRO A 57 18.94 -8.28 -10.36
CA PRO A 57 18.10 -8.24 -11.55
C PRO A 57 18.76 -9.05 -12.69
N THR A 58 17.94 -9.60 -13.59
CA THR A 58 18.44 -10.29 -14.79
C THR A 58 18.96 -9.27 -15.80
N SER A 59 18.33 -8.10 -15.89
CA SER A 59 18.77 -6.94 -16.67
C SER A 59 18.21 -5.65 -16.10
N GLY A 60 18.70 -4.51 -16.57
CA GLY A 60 18.33 -3.19 -16.10
C GLY A 60 19.28 -2.67 -15.02
N GLU A 61 18.95 -1.51 -14.47
CA GLU A 61 19.79 -0.79 -13.50
C GLU A 61 18.99 -0.43 -12.24
N VAL A 62 19.66 -0.51 -11.08
CA VAL A 62 19.12 -0.07 -9.80
C VAL A 62 20.05 0.98 -9.20
N ILE A 63 19.59 2.21 -9.12
CA ILE A 63 20.35 3.34 -8.60
C ILE A 63 19.74 3.80 -7.28
N VAL A 64 20.54 3.82 -6.21
CA VAL A 64 20.15 4.33 -4.88
C VAL A 64 21.13 5.39 -4.44
N ASP A 65 20.63 6.56 -4.07
CA ASP A 65 21.43 7.72 -3.67
C ASP A 65 22.53 8.09 -4.71
N GLY A 66 22.20 7.98 -6.00
CA GLY A 66 23.12 8.27 -7.11
C GLY A 66 24.09 7.16 -7.45
N ILE A 67 24.11 6.05 -6.70
CA ILE A 67 25.03 4.92 -6.90
C ILE A 67 24.28 3.79 -7.62
N ASP A 68 24.79 3.34 -8.76
CA ASP A 68 24.29 2.18 -9.48
C ASP A 68 24.76 0.90 -8.78
N LEU A 69 23.85 0.26 -8.05
CA LEU A 69 24.15 -0.94 -7.26
C LEU A 69 24.42 -2.16 -8.13
N THR A 70 23.97 -2.19 -9.39
CA THR A 70 24.15 -3.33 -10.29
C THR A 70 25.59 -3.46 -10.79
N LYS A 71 26.37 -2.39 -10.71
CA LYS A 71 27.79 -2.32 -11.17
C LYS A 71 28.81 -2.52 -10.05
N LEU A 72 28.35 -2.60 -8.79
CA LEU A 72 29.24 -2.69 -7.64
C LEU A 72 29.81 -4.10 -7.45
N SER A 73 31.06 -4.15 -7.00
CA SER A 73 31.66 -5.38 -6.44
C SER A 73 30.94 -5.79 -5.13
N LYS A 74 31.15 -7.02 -4.68
CA LYS A 74 30.55 -7.52 -3.43
C LYS A 74 30.93 -6.66 -2.21
N SER A 75 32.16 -6.15 -2.15
CA SER A 75 32.63 -5.30 -1.06
C SER A 75 31.93 -3.93 -1.08
N GLU A 76 31.93 -3.28 -2.24
CA GLU A 76 31.26 -1.98 -2.42
C GLU A 76 29.76 -2.06 -2.17
N LEU A 77 29.12 -3.16 -2.62
CA LEU A 77 27.70 -3.41 -2.36
C LEU A 77 27.41 -3.60 -0.86
N SER A 78 28.30 -4.28 -0.14
CA SER A 78 28.17 -4.41 1.32
C SER A 78 28.24 -3.04 2.01
N GLU A 79 29.06 -2.13 1.54
CA GLU A 79 29.16 -0.77 2.06
C GLU A 79 27.94 0.06 1.67
N ALA A 80 27.52 0.02 0.40
CA ALA A 80 26.34 0.74 -0.06
C ALA A 80 25.06 0.33 0.69
N ARG A 81 24.92 -0.94 1.05
CA ARG A 81 23.77 -1.46 1.84
C ARG A 81 23.70 -0.87 3.25
N ARG A 82 24.78 -0.31 3.81
CA ARG A 82 24.71 0.39 5.11
C ARG A 82 23.81 1.64 5.05
N ASN A 83 23.68 2.23 3.85
CA ASN A 83 22.79 3.36 3.61
C ASN A 83 21.34 2.95 3.31
N ILE A 84 21.04 1.65 3.33
CA ILE A 84 19.72 1.08 3.03
C ILE A 84 19.28 0.24 4.22
N GLY A 85 18.34 0.75 5.01
CA GLY A 85 17.67 -0.03 6.05
C GLY A 85 16.61 -0.96 5.42
N MET A 86 16.42 -2.15 5.99
CA MET A 86 15.37 -3.06 5.55
C MET A 86 14.59 -3.63 6.72
N ILE A 87 13.28 -3.52 6.64
CA ILE A 87 12.30 -4.14 7.54
C ILE A 87 11.64 -5.28 6.78
N PHE A 88 11.68 -6.47 7.35
CA PHE A 88 11.17 -7.70 6.76
C PHE A 88 9.79 -8.05 7.32
N GLN A 89 9.02 -8.79 6.58
CA GLN A 89 7.69 -9.28 6.96
C GLN A 89 7.68 -10.04 8.30
N HIS A 90 8.70 -10.84 8.58
CA HIS A 90 8.81 -11.70 9.78
C HIS A 90 9.82 -11.17 10.82
N PHE A 91 9.94 -9.86 10.98
CA PHE A 91 10.82 -9.17 11.95
C PHE A 91 12.32 -9.55 11.84
N ASN A 92 12.64 -10.81 11.60
CA ASN A 92 14.01 -11.40 11.50
C ASN A 92 14.92 -11.00 12.68
N LEU A 93 14.36 -10.98 13.91
CA LEU A 93 15.12 -10.73 15.12
C LEU A 93 15.91 -11.98 15.53
N LEU A 94 17.12 -11.76 16.03
CA LEU A 94 17.95 -12.83 16.59
C LEU A 94 17.39 -13.20 17.97
N SER A 95 16.82 -14.39 18.10
CA SER A 95 16.17 -14.86 19.34
C SER A 95 17.14 -15.02 20.50
N SER A 96 18.43 -15.24 20.23
CA SER A 96 19.50 -15.36 21.23
C SER A 96 20.07 -14.02 21.70
N ARG A 97 19.61 -12.90 21.14
CA ARG A 97 20.05 -11.55 21.49
C ARG A 97 18.91 -10.74 22.14
N THR A 98 19.26 -9.89 23.11
CA THR A 98 18.31 -8.92 23.67
C THR A 98 17.88 -7.89 22.65
N VAL A 99 16.88 -7.06 22.96
CA VAL A 99 16.46 -5.91 22.16
C VAL A 99 17.66 -5.01 21.86
N PHE A 100 18.42 -4.62 22.88
CA PHE A 100 19.64 -3.80 22.71
C PHE A 100 20.59 -4.44 21.68
N ASN A 101 20.93 -5.71 21.88
CA ASN A 101 21.90 -6.39 21.02
C ASN A 101 21.37 -6.67 19.59
N ASN A 102 20.05 -6.74 19.39
CA ASN A 102 19.46 -6.77 18.05
C ASN A 102 19.65 -5.44 17.31
N VAL A 103 19.41 -4.31 18.02
CA VAL A 103 19.59 -2.98 17.42
C VAL A 103 21.06 -2.63 17.24
N ALA A 104 21.94 -3.06 18.16
CA ALA A 104 23.39 -2.85 18.09
C ALA A 104 24.07 -3.58 16.92
N LEU A 105 23.51 -4.68 16.44
CA LEU A 105 24.13 -5.57 15.45
C LEU A 105 24.71 -4.86 14.21
N PRO A 106 24.01 -3.96 13.51
CA PRO A 106 24.57 -3.25 12.37
C PRO A 106 25.79 -2.39 12.74
N LEU A 107 25.79 -1.80 13.93
CA LEU A 107 26.90 -0.97 14.44
C LEU A 107 28.11 -1.80 14.83
N GLU A 108 27.90 -2.97 15.45
CA GLU A 108 28.94 -3.96 15.72
C GLU A 108 29.63 -4.40 14.43
N LEU A 109 28.86 -4.74 13.40
CA LEU A 109 29.36 -5.13 12.08
C LEU A 109 30.09 -3.98 11.36
N ALA A 110 29.72 -2.74 11.67
CA ALA A 110 30.40 -1.54 11.16
C ALA A 110 31.66 -1.19 11.96
N GLY A 111 32.01 -1.96 13.01
CA GLY A 111 33.21 -1.75 13.84
C GLY A 111 33.12 -0.49 14.72
N LYS A 112 31.92 -0.02 15.07
CA LYS A 112 31.75 1.12 15.98
C LYS A 112 32.20 0.76 17.39
N ASP A 113 32.72 1.75 18.12
CA ASP A 113 33.10 1.56 19.52
C ASP A 113 31.87 1.42 20.43
N LYS A 114 32.08 0.86 21.62
CA LYS A 114 31.01 0.56 22.57
C LYS A 114 30.23 1.81 23.03
N ALA A 115 30.89 2.95 23.18
CA ALA A 115 30.23 4.18 23.64
C ALA A 115 29.32 4.74 22.54
N ALA A 116 29.76 4.71 21.26
CA ALA A 116 28.94 5.11 20.13
C ALA A 116 27.73 4.17 19.94
N ILE A 117 27.93 2.84 20.11
CA ILE A 117 26.84 1.86 20.08
C ILE A 117 25.82 2.15 21.17
N GLU A 118 26.29 2.34 22.42
CA GLU A 118 25.45 2.62 23.56
C GLU A 118 24.57 3.85 23.35
N ALA A 119 25.18 4.96 22.92
CA ALA A 119 24.48 6.21 22.67
C ALA A 119 23.41 6.06 21.55
N LYS A 120 23.82 5.47 20.41
CA LYS A 120 22.93 5.33 19.25
C LYS A 120 21.76 4.37 19.52
N VAL A 121 22.03 3.24 20.16
CA VAL A 121 20.97 2.28 20.49
C VAL A 121 19.98 2.86 21.50
N SER A 122 20.46 3.60 22.52
CA SER A 122 19.59 4.27 23.48
C SER A 122 18.67 5.31 22.81
N GLU A 123 19.21 6.15 21.92
CA GLU A 123 18.44 7.11 21.09
C GLU A 123 17.34 6.39 20.27
N LEU A 124 17.71 5.29 19.61
CA LEU A 124 16.75 4.55 18.76
C LEU A 124 15.68 3.82 19.58
N LEU A 125 16.03 3.28 20.75
CA LEU A 125 15.04 2.65 21.64
C LEU A 125 14.06 3.68 22.20
N GLU A 126 14.52 4.89 22.49
CA GLU A 126 13.65 6.01 22.87
C GLU A 126 12.73 6.40 21.71
N LEU A 127 13.26 6.54 20.50
CA LEU A 127 12.49 6.88 19.29
C LEU A 127 11.35 5.90 19.03
N VAL A 128 11.60 4.59 19.24
CA VAL A 128 10.57 3.56 19.02
C VAL A 128 9.75 3.24 20.28
N GLY A 129 10.00 3.92 21.41
CA GLY A 129 9.26 3.75 22.68
C GLY A 129 9.51 2.41 23.36
N LEU A 130 10.74 1.91 23.37
CA LEU A 130 11.13 0.62 23.95
C LEU A 130 12.33 0.71 24.90
N SER A 131 12.60 1.86 25.49
CA SER A 131 13.72 2.05 26.43
C SER A 131 13.65 1.09 27.63
N ASP A 132 12.45 0.80 28.13
CA ASP A 132 12.18 -0.14 29.24
C ASP A 132 12.36 -1.62 28.86
N LYS A 133 12.45 -1.95 27.57
CA LYS A 133 12.60 -3.31 27.03
C LYS A 133 14.01 -3.65 26.59
N ARG A 134 14.98 -2.78 26.84
CA ARG A 134 16.37 -2.89 26.41
C ARG A 134 16.99 -4.28 26.58
N ASP A 135 16.81 -4.88 27.75
CA ASP A 135 17.43 -6.18 28.12
C ASP A 135 16.47 -7.37 27.91
N THR A 136 15.30 -7.11 27.32
CA THR A 136 14.28 -8.14 27.04
C THR A 136 14.67 -8.94 25.78
N TYR A 137 14.37 -10.23 25.75
CA TYR A 137 14.55 -11.09 24.57
C TYR A 137 13.30 -11.06 23.68
N PRO A 138 13.46 -11.28 22.36
CA PRO A 138 12.34 -11.27 21.40
C PRO A 138 11.18 -12.19 21.75
N SER A 139 11.43 -13.33 22.41
CA SER A 139 10.38 -14.26 22.86
C SER A 139 9.36 -13.60 23.81
N ASN A 140 9.78 -12.58 24.56
CA ASN A 140 8.97 -11.89 25.58
C ASN A 140 8.34 -10.59 25.05
N LEU A 141 8.34 -10.37 23.74
CA LEU A 141 7.80 -9.17 23.11
C LEU A 141 6.52 -9.49 22.32
N SER A 142 5.58 -8.56 22.32
CA SER A 142 4.43 -8.61 21.39
C SER A 142 4.87 -8.42 19.94
N GLY A 143 4.00 -8.74 18.98
CA GLY A 143 4.25 -8.54 17.54
C GLY A 143 4.64 -7.09 17.20
N GLY A 144 3.89 -6.11 17.72
CA GLY A 144 4.19 -4.68 17.52
C GLY A 144 5.51 -4.24 18.17
N GLN A 145 5.86 -4.79 19.35
CA GLN A 145 7.17 -4.53 19.98
C GLN A 145 8.31 -5.12 19.14
N LYS A 146 8.18 -6.35 18.62
CA LYS A 146 9.15 -6.94 17.70
C LYS A 146 9.34 -6.09 16.45
N GLN A 147 8.26 -5.56 15.90
CA GLN A 147 8.32 -4.66 14.73
C GLN A 147 9.06 -3.36 15.05
N ARG A 148 8.79 -2.74 16.21
CA ARG A 148 9.52 -1.55 16.65
C ARG A 148 11.02 -1.81 16.83
N VAL A 149 11.42 -2.99 17.33
CA VAL A 149 12.83 -3.40 17.41
C VAL A 149 13.43 -3.56 16.00
N ALA A 150 12.69 -4.16 15.05
CA ALA A 150 13.13 -4.32 13.67
C ALA A 150 13.32 -2.95 12.99
N ILE A 151 12.43 -1.99 13.25
CA ILE A 151 12.56 -0.60 12.79
C ILE A 151 13.81 0.06 13.37
N ALA A 152 14.01 0.00 14.69
CA ALA A 152 15.18 0.58 15.35
C ALA A 152 16.49 -0.02 14.79
N ARG A 153 16.55 -1.33 14.59
CA ARG A 153 17.70 -2.02 13.98
C ARG A 153 17.95 -1.53 12.54
N ALA A 154 16.89 -1.36 11.74
CA ALA A 154 17.01 -0.88 10.37
C ALA A 154 17.55 0.57 10.29
N LEU A 155 17.30 1.37 11.33
CA LEU A 155 17.78 2.76 11.43
C LEU A 155 19.18 2.89 12.03
N ALA A 156 19.76 1.82 12.59
CA ALA A 156 21.00 1.89 13.36
C ALA A 156 22.20 2.46 12.58
N SER A 157 22.26 2.21 11.28
CA SER A 157 23.34 2.71 10.40
C SER A 157 23.06 4.09 9.79
N ASP A 158 22.08 4.84 10.27
CA ASP A 158 21.64 6.14 9.71
C ASP A 158 21.35 6.07 8.20
N PRO A 159 20.47 5.13 7.76
CA PRO A 159 20.24 4.91 6.35
C PRO A 159 19.51 6.10 5.71
N LYS A 160 19.75 6.36 4.42
CA LYS A 160 19.03 7.34 3.62
C LYS A 160 17.72 6.79 3.03
N VAL A 161 17.65 5.48 2.92
CA VAL A 161 16.51 4.72 2.38
C VAL A 161 16.08 3.65 3.36
N LEU A 162 14.78 3.54 3.58
CA LEU A 162 14.17 2.46 4.36
C LEU A 162 13.24 1.64 3.43
N LEU A 163 13.52 0.37 3.33
CA LEU A 163 12.74 -0.60 2.56
C LEU A 163 11.85 -1.39 3.53
N CYS A 164 10.54 -1.41 3.27
CA CYS A 164 9.55 -2.09 4.11
C CYS A 164 8.85 -3.20 3.30
N ASP A 165 9.23 -4.46 3.56
CA ASP A 165 8.63 -5.64 2.93
C ASP A 165 7.48 -6.15 3.80
N GLU A 166 6.23 -5.74 3.47
CA GLU A 166 5.01 -6.11 4.19
C GLU A 166 5.10 -5.92 5.73
N ALA A 167 5.63 -4.79 6.15
CA ALA A 167 6.01 -4.52 7.54
C ALA A 167 4.85 -4.56 8.56
N THR A 168 3.60 -4.65 8.14
CA THR A 168 2.40 -4.64 8.98
C THR A 168 1.52 -5.88 8.85
N SER A 169 1.77 -6.75 7.89
CA SER A 169 0.88 -7.88 7.53
C SER A 169 0.65 -8.92 8.64
N ALA A 170 1.53 -8.96 9.66
CA ALA A 170 1.43 -9.88 10.80
C ALA A 170 0.90 -9.22 12.07
N LEU A 171 0.34 -8.00 11.98
CA LEU A 171 -0.09 -7.18 13.11
C LEU A 171 -1.62 -6.99 13.11
N ASP A 172 -2.18 -6.77 14.29
CA ASP A 172 -3.57 -6.35 14.42
C ASP A 172 -3.76 -4.90 13.92
N PRO A 173 -5.00 -4.47 13.58
CA PRO A 173 -5.24 -3.14 12.99
C PRO A 173 -4.77 -1.97 13.86
N ALA A 174 -4.95 -2.02 15.18
CA ALA A 174 -4.53 -0.94 16.07
C ALA A 174 -3.00 -0.83 16.15
N THR A 175 -2.31 -1.96 16.20
CA THR A 175 -0.85 -2.03 16.16
C THR A 175 -0.32 -1.58 14.78
N THR A 176 -0.97 -1.98 13.68
CA THR A 176 -0.64 -1.51 12.33
C THR A 176 -0.66 0.01 12.27
N GLN A 177 -1.75 0.65 12.70
CA GLN A 177 -1.86 2.11 12.71
C GLN A 177 -0.71 2.77 13.50
N SER A 178 -0.38 2.23 14.68
CA SER A 178 0.72 2.72 15.52
C SER A 178 2.10 2.59 14.84
N ILE A 179 2.33 1.54 14.06
CA ILE A 179 3.58 1.36 13.30
C ILE A 179 3.63 2.33 12.11
N LEU A 180 2.51 2.54 11.41
CA LEU A 180 2.43 3.49 10.30
C LEU A 180 2.67 4.94 10.77
N GLU A 181 2.13 5.32 11.92
CA GLU A 181 2.40 6.62 12.54
C GLU A 181 3.88 6.79 12.90
N LEU A 182 4.51 5.75 13.47
CA LEU A 182 5.95 5.75 13.74
C LEU A 182 6.77 5.91 12.45
N LEU A 183 6.45 5.20 11.38
CA LEU A 183 7.14 5.33 10.09
C LEU A 183 6.99 6.74 9.50
N ARG A 184 5.80 7.35 9.61
CA ARG A 184 5.55 8.74 9.19
C ARG A 184 6.38 9.73 10.01
N GLU A 185 6.46 9.54 11.34
CA GLU A 185 7.27 10.35 12.22
C GLU A 185 8.77 10.26 11.88
N ILE A 186 9.27 9.04 11.65
CA ILE A 186 10.65 8.78 11.23
C ILE A 186 10.94 9.46 9.89
N ASN A 187 10.07 9.30 8.88
CA ASN A 187 10.23 9.97 7.60
C ASN A 187 10.32 11.50 7.76
N ARG A 188 9.41 12.09 8.56
CA ARG A 188 9.39 13.54 8.79
C ARG A 188 10.61 14.04 9.57
N LYS A 189 11.04 13.34 10.63
CA LYS A 189 12.17 13.75 11.49
C LYS A 189 13.52 13.57 10.81
N LEU A 190 13.70 12.45 10.12
CA LEU A 190 14.98 12.08 9.53
C LEU A 190 15.08 12.38 8.04
N SER A 191 14.01 12.88 7.39
CA SER A 191 13.91 13.09 5.94
C SER A 191 14.32 11.85 5.11
N ILE A 192 14.11 10.64 5.68
CA ILE A 192 14.45 9.38 5.05
C ILE A 192 13.44 9.03 3.95
N THR A 193 13.92 8.47 2.84
CA THR A 193 13.03 7.96 1.78
C THR A 193 12.55 6.56 2.15
N ILE A 194 11.25 6.31 2.09
CA ILE A 194 10.67 5.00 2.41
C ILE A 194 10.05 4.39 1.16
N LEU A 195 10.47 3.17 0.81
CA LEU A 195 9.76 2.31 -0.15
C LEU A 195 9.07 1.20 0.64
N LEU A 196 7.74 1.20 0.57
CA LEU A 196 6.89 0.27 1.28
C LEU A 196 6.16 -0.61 0.27
N ILE A 197 6.23 -1.92 0.44
CA ILE A 197 5.39 -2.86 -0.31
C ILE A 197 4.31 -3.45 0.59
N THR A 198 3.12 -3.58 0.07
CA THR A 198 1.96 -4.11 0.78
C THR A 198 0.93 -4.67 -0.21
N HIS A 199 0.00 -5.47 0.28
CA HIS A 199 -1.22 -5.83 -0.43
C HIS A 199 -2.45 -5.10 0.15
N GLU A 200 -2.25 -4.27 1.20
CA GLU A 200 -3.29 -3.53 1.90
C GLU A 200 -3.34 -2.08 1.41
N MET A 201 -4.44 -1.71 0.75
CA MET A 201 -4.63 -0.35 0.23
C MET A 201 -4.77 0.68 1.37
N ASP A 202 -5.32 0.27 2.53
CA ASP A 202 -5.44 1.13 3.71
C ASP A 202 -4.09 1.60 4.24
N VAL A 203 -3.06 0.76 4.15
CA VAL A 203 -1.68 1.14 4.47
C VAL A 203 -1.18 2.22 3.51
N VAL A 204 -1.39 2.03 2.20
CA VAL A 204 -1.02 3.02 1.17
C VAL A 204 -1.73 4.35 1.41
N LYS A 205 -3.05 4.31 1.58
CA LYS A 205 -3.90 5.47 1.84
C LYS A 205 -3.44 6.27 3.06
N SER A 206 -3.00 5.57 4.13
CA SER A 206 -2.67 6.21 5.40
C SER A 206 -1.35 6.99 5.36
N ILE A 207 -0.28 6.48 4.73
CA ILE A 207 1.05 7.11 4.87
C ILE A 207 1.76 7.45 3.57
N CYS A 208 1.38 6.88 2.41
CA CYS A 208 2.11 7.09 1.17
C CYS A 208 1.77 8.44 0.52
N HIS A 209 2.75 9.03 -0.15
CA HIS A 209 2.58 10.22 -0.99
C HIS A 209 2.23 9.82 -2.43
N GLU A 210 2.96 8.84 -2.96
CA GLU A 210 2.74 8.24 -4.27
C GLU A 210 2.63 6.72 -4.14
N VAL A 211 1.99 6.09 -5.10
CA VAL A 211 1.83 4.64 -5.18
C VAL A 211 2.01 4.15 -6.60
N ALA A 212 2.59 2.97 -6.74
CA ALA A 212 2.61 2.18 -7.96
C ALA A 212 1.84 0.87 -7.77
N ILE A 213 1.05 0.51 -8.74
CA ILE A 213 0.32 -0.75 -8.79
C ILE A 213 1.10 -1.71 -9.68
N ILE A 214 1.43 -2.88 -9.15
CA ILE A 214 2.11 -3.94 -9.89
C ILE A 214 1.17 -5.14 -10.07
N GLY A 215 1.11 -5.66 -11.29
CA GLY A 215 0.35 -6.83 -11.66
C GLY A 215 1.18 -7.70 -12.63
N ASP A 216 1.24 -9.01 -12.40
CA ASP A 216 1.94 -9.97 -13.27
C ASP A 216 3.39 -9.59 -13.62
N GLY A 217 4.08 -8.96 -12.67
CA GLY A 217 5.47 -8.51 -12.84
C GLY A 217 5.65 -7.17 -13.55
N GLU A 218 4.57 -6.50 -13.97
CA GLU A 218 4.59 -5.22 -14.67
C GLU A 218 4.06 -4.08 -13.79
N LEU A 219 4.56 -2.86 -14.00
CA LEU A 219 4.02 -1.67 -13.37
C LEU A 219 2.80 -1.21 -14.19
N VAL A 220 1.60 -1.43 -13.65
CA VAL A 220 0.32 -1.22 -14.35
C VAL A 220 -0.14 0.23 -14.25
N GLU A 221 0.03 0.85 -13.09
CA GLU A 221 -0.38 2.24 -12.86
C GLU A 221 0.48 2.90 -11.79
N LYS A 222 0.71 4.22 -11.89
CA LYS A 222 1.47 5.02 -10.92
C LYS A 222 0.91 6.43 -10.85
N GLY A 223 0.88 7.00 -9.65
CA GLY A 223 0.48 8.39 -9.40
C GLY A 223 0.57 8.77 -7.93
N THR A 224 0.17 9.98 -7.60
CA THR A 224 -0.10 10.35 -6.21
C THR A 224 -1.26 9.49 -5.67
N VAL A 225 -1.28 9.28 -4.36
CA VAL A 225 -2.38 8.51 -3.73
C VAL A 225 -3.73 9.14 -4.08
N GLY A 226 -3.84 10.49 -4.03
CA GLY A 226 -5.06 11.19 -4.40
C GLY A 226 -5.48 10.96 -5.86
N GLU A 227 -4.55 10.98 -6.82
CA GLU A 227 -4.85 10.71 -8.25
C GLU A 227 -5.34 9.29 -8.47
N ILE A 228 -4.69 8.28 -7.88
CA ILE A 228 -5.09 6.88 -8.03
C ILE A 228 -6.48 6.64 -7.46
N PHE A 229 -6.81 7.24 -6.30
CA PHE A 229 -8.13 7.09 -5.70
C PHE A 229 -9.22 7.91 -6.39
N ALA A 230 -8.88 9.10 -6.91
CA ALA A 230 -9.85 9.95 -7.62
C ALA A 230 -10.12 9.49 -9.05
N HIS A 231 -9.09 9.03 -9.75
CA HIS A 231 -9.14 8.76 -11.19
C HIS A 231 -8.36 7.48 -11.54
N PRO A 232 -8.73 6.31 -10.99
CA PRO A 232 -8.11 5.06 -11.37
C PRO A 232 -8.31 4.78 -12.86
N LYS A 233 -7.24 4.40 -13.55
CA LYS A 233 -7.24 4.21 -15.01
C LYS A 233 -7.37 2.74 -15.42
N THR A 234 -7.00 1.84 -14.50
CA THR A 234 -6.93 0.40 -14.77
C THR A 234 -7.93 -0.35 -13.93
N GLU A 235 -8.43 -1.49 -14.45
CA GLU A 235 -9.35 -2.34 -13.69
C GLU A 235 -8.71 -2.85 -12.39
N LEU A 236 -7.40 -3.11 -12.41
CA LEU A 236 -6.68 -3.54 -11.20
C LEU A 236 -6.68 -2.44 -10.13
N ALA A 237 -6.51 -1.16 -10.50
CA ALA A 237 -6.64 -0.04 -9.56
C ALA A 237 -8.05 0.06 -8.99
N HIS A 238 -9.07 -0.06 -9.82
CA HIS A 238 -10.47 -0.11 -9.38
C HIS A 238 -10.72 -1.26 -8.39
N GLN A 239 -10.20 -2.46 -8.64
CA GLN A 239 -10.35 -3.60 -7.73
C GLN A 239 -9.71 -3.32 -6.36
N PHE A 240 -8.50 -2.76 -6.33
CA PHE A 240 -7.84 -2.40 -5.06
C PHE A 240 -8.60 -1.32 -4.29
N ILE A 241 -9.12 -0.30 -4.97
CA ILE A 241 -9.92 0.76 -4.33
C ILE A 241 -11.23 0.18 -3.77
N ARG A 242 -11.91 -0.66 -4.55
CA ARG A 242 -13.15 -1.33 -4.10
C ARG A 242 -12.92 -2.18 -2.85
N SER A 243 -11.75 -2.81 -2.72
CA SER A 243 -11.43 -3.62 -1.54
C SER A 243 -11.23 -2.83 -0.25
N THR A 244 -11.11 -1.48 -0.31
CA THR A 244 -11.01 -0.61 0.87
C THR A 244 -12.37 -0.16 1.38
N LEU A 245 -13.43 -0.35 0.59
CA LEU A 245 -14.77 0.09 0.91
C LEU A 245 -15.63 -1.14 1.27
N ASP A 246 -16.22 -1.12 2.44
CA ASP A 246 -17.06 -2.24 2.92
C ASP A 246 -18.48 -2.11 2.36
N LEU A 247 -18.65 -2.55 1.11
CA LEU A 247 -19.93 -2.54 0.41
C LEU A 247 -20.44 -3.95 0.19
N THR A 248 -21.24 -4.41 1.10
CA THR A 248 -21.95 -5.69 0.97
C THR A 248 -23.38 -5.45 0.46
N ILE A 249 -23.79 -6.25 -0.53
CA ILE A 249 -25.21 -6.37 -0.88
C ILE A 249 -25.80 -7.33 0.15
N PRO A 250 -26.86 -6.93 0.89
CA PRO A 250 -27.52 -7.83 1.85
C PRO A 250 -27.96 -9.15 1.21
N GLU A 251 -27.87 -10.26 1.95
CA GLU A 251 -28.14 -11.61 1.42
C GLU A 251 -29.55 -11.74 0.84
N ASP A 252 -30.55 -11.07 1.45
CA ASP A 252 -31.93 -11.05 0.97
C ASP A 252 -32.09 -10.35 -0.38
N TYR A 253 -31.24 -9.36 -0.68
CA TYR A 253 -31.16 -8.72 -2.00
C TYR A 253 -30.45 -9.60 -3.01
N GLN A 254 -29.35 -10.25 -2.62
CA GLN A 254 -28.64 -11.19 -3.51
C GLN A 254 -29.54 -12.33 -3.98
N ALA A 255 -30.39 -12.85 -3.09
CA ALA A 255 -31.33 -13.92 -3.41
C ALA A 255 -32.43 -13.53 -4.41
N ARG A 256 -32.77 -12.24 -4.52
CA ARG A 256 -33.81 -11.70 -5.41
C ARG A 256 -33.24 -11.03 -6.65
N LEU A 257 -31.94 -10.91 -6.77
CA LEU A 257 -31.27 -10.22 -7.87
C LEU A 257 -31.42 -11.03 -9.17
N GLN A 258 -31.81 -10.36 -10.25
CA GLN A 258 -31.96 -10.93 -11.58
C GLN A 258 -31.14 -10.13 -12.59
N ASP A 259 -30.55 -10.81 -13.59
CA ASP A 259 -29.72 -10.18 -14.62
C ASP A 259 -30.52 -9.32 -15.60
N THR A 260 -31.81 -9.59 -15.74
CA THR A 260 -32.69 -8.92 -16.70
C THR A 260 -33.87 -8.27 -15.99
N ARG A 261 -34.29 -7.09 -16.50
CA ARG A 261 -35.46 -6.40 -15.99
C ARG A 261 -36.74 -7.19 -16.32
N VAL A 262 -37.56 -7.43 -15.33
CA VAL A 262 -38.92 -7.98 -15.47
C VAL A 262 -39.94 -6.96 -14.94
N ASN A 263 -41.22 -7.18 -15.21
CA ASN A 263 -42.29 -6.28 -14.70
C ASN A 263 -42.21 -6.19 -13.16
N SER A 264 -42.28 -4.95 -12.64
CA SER A 264 -42.19 -4.63 -11.21
C SER A 264 -40.81 -4.92 -10.57
N SER A 265 -39.74 -5.02 -11.37
CA SER A 265 -38.38 -5.04 -10.84
C SER A 265 -37.66 -3.71 -11.01
N TYR A 266 -36.78 -3.39 -10.08
CA TYR A 266 -36.08 -2.12 -9.97
C TYR A 266 -34.57 -2.31 -10.09
N PRO A 267 -33.81 -1.40 -10.78
CA PRO A 267 -32.37 -1.53 -10.92
C PRO A 267 -31.66 -1.33 -9.58
N LEU A 268 -30.83 -2.28 -9.23
CA LEU A 268 -29.83 -2.17 -8.18
C LEU A 268 -28.54 -1.64 -8.80
N VAL A 269 -28.10 -0.48 -8.35
CA VAL A 269 -26.92 0.20 -8.93
C VAL A 269 -25.81 0.36 -7.91
N ARG A 270 -24.58 0.19 -8.38
CA ARG A 270 -23.37 0.61 -7.67
C ARG A 270 -22.91 1.94 -8.25
N LEU A 271 -22.69 2.90 -7.37
CA LEU A 271 -22.29 4.26 -7.70
C LEU A 271 -20.90 4.52 -7.11
N GLU A 272 -19.95 4.94 -7.96
CA GLU A 272 -18.61 5.35 -7.50
C GLU A 272 -18.50 6.88 -7.61
N PHE A 273 -18.21 7.52 -6.49
CA PHE A 273 -18.07 8.99 -6.36
C PHE A 273 -16.63 9.37 -6.12
N THR A 274 -16.14 10.43 -6.75
CA THR A 274 -14.77 10.91 -6.57
C THR A 274 -14.73 12.44 -6.57
N GLY A 275 -13.90 13.03 -5.68
CA GLY A 275 -13.71 14.48 -5.61
C GLY A 275 -15.01 15.24 -5.42
N ALA A 276 -15.32 16.19 -6.31
CA ALA A 276 -16.48 17.07 -6.20
C ALA A 276 -17.84 16.34 -6.26
N THR A 277 -17.91 15.14 -6.84
CA THR A 277 -19.16 14.37 -6.93
C THR A 277 -19.62 13.84 -5.57
N VAL A 278 -18.70 13.64 -4.63
CA VAL A 278 -18.99 13.17 -3.26
C VAL A 278 -19.83 14.21 -2.49
N ASP A 279 -19.52 15.49 -2.66
CA ASP A 279 -20.21 16.57 -1.93
C ASP A 279 -21.47 17.09 -2.68
N ALA A 280 -21.69 16.65 -3.93
CA ALA A 280 -22.83 17.04 -4.73
C ALA A 280 -24.10 16.29 -4.30
N PRO A 281 -25.26 16.95 -4.17
CA PRO A 281 -26.52 16.33 -3.73
C PRO A 281 -27.19 15.54 -4.87
N LEU A 282 -26.42 14.68 -5.57
CA LEU A 282 -26.87 14.01 -6.79
C LEU A 282 -28.06 13.08 -6.57
N MET A 283 -28.11 12.38 -5.44
CA MET A 283 -29.23 11.50 -5.09
C MET A 283 -30.54 12.29 -4.97
N THR A 284 -30.52 13.45 -4.30
CA THR A 284 -31.69 14.34 -4.21
C THR A 284 -32.07 14.92 -5.58
N GLN A 285 -31.08 15.21 -6.43
CA GLN A 285 -31.32 15.74 -7.77
C GLN A 285 -32.03 14.73 -8.66
N ILE A 286 -31.58 13.47 -8.70
CA ILE A 286 -32.22 12.41 -9.50
C ILE A 286 -33.66 12.14 -9.00
N ALA A 287 -33.83 12.03 -7.68
CA ALA A 287 -35.14 11.81 -7.09
C ALA A 287 -36.16 12.89 -7.53
N ARG A 288 -35.77 14.18 -7.45
CA ARG A 288 -36.65 15.31 -7.81
C ARG A 288 -36.85 15.47 -9.31
N LYS A 289 -35.78 15.29 -10.11
CA LYS A 289 -35.78 15.56 -11.56
C LYS A 289 -36.52 14.48 -12.34
N PHE A 290 -36.38 13.24 -11.93
CA PHE A 290 -36.94 12.08 -12.63
C PHE A 290 -38.11 11.44 -11.90
N ASN A 291 -38.54 12.04 -10.76
CA ASN A 291 -39.66 11.57 -9.94
C ASN A 291 -39.51 10.07 -9.56
N ILE A 292 -38.32 9.68 -9.11
CA ILE A 292 -38.02 8.36 -8.64
C ILE A 292 -37.71 8.36 -7.15
N ASP A 293 -37.97 7.28 -6.45
CA ASP A 293 -37.51 7.09 -5.09
C ASP A 293 -36.13 6.33 -5.11
N VAL A 294 -35.32 6.59 -4.10
CA VAL A 294 -33.99 5.96 -3.98
C VAL A 294 -33.84 5.33 -2.61
N SER A 295 -33.62 4.03 -2.58
CA SER A 295 -33.28 3.32 -1.36
C SER A 295 -31.78 3.04 -1.32
N ILE A 296 -31.08 3.56 -0.29
CA ILE A 296 -29.64 3.32 -0.09
C ILE A 296 -29.49 2.07 0.77
N LEU A 297 -28.87 1.04 0.23
CA LEU A 297 -28.63 -0.21 0.95
C LEU A 297 -27.32 -0.19 1.72
N SER A 298 -26.27 0.37 1.10
CA SER A 298 -24.95 0.49 1.69
C SER A 298 -24.25 1.70 1.11
N SER A 299 -23.49 2.43 1.93
CA SER A 299 -22.63 3.52 1.45
C SER A 299 -21.41 3.65 2.35
N ASP A 300 -20.27 3.90 1.72
CA ASP A 300 -19.02 4.16 2.41
C ASP A 300 -18.30 5.33 1.74
N LEU A 301 -17.79 6.26 2.56
CA LEU A 301 -17.08 7.46 2.14
C LEU A 301 -15.73 7.54 2.87
N ASP A 302 -14.68 7.81 2.13
CA ASP A 302 -13.33 7.82 2.68
C ASP A 302 -12.47 8.94 2.07
N TYR A 303 -11.25 9.08 2.58
CA TYR A 303 -10.26 10.07 2.17
C TYR A 303 -8.92 9.40 1.86
N ALA A 304 -8.32 9.76 0.72
CA ALA A 304 -6.98 9.35 0.39
C ALA A 304 -6.21 10.47 -0.32
N GLY A 305 -5.01 10.80 0.13
CA GLY A 305 -4.19 11.84 -0.48
C GLY A 305 -4.87 13.21 -0.56
N GLY A 306 -5.77 13.54 0.38
CA GLY A 306 -6.54 14.79 0.40
C GLY A 306 -7.77 14.81 -0.52
N VAL A 307 -8.08 13.69 -1.19
CA VAL A 307 -9.24 13.56 -2.08
C VAL A 307 -10.32 12.71 -1.39
N LYS A 308 -11.58 13.16 -1.47
CA LYS A 308 -12.74 12.36 -1.06
C LYS A 308 -13.09 11.37 -2.16
N PHE A 309 -13.45 10.17 -1.78
CA PHE A 309 -14.02 9.16 -2.68
C PHE A 309 -15.03 8.31 -1.90
N GLY A 310 -15.88 7.61 -2.60
CA GLY A 310 -16.84 6.72 -1.95
C GLY A 310 -17.63 5.89 -2.94
N MET A 311 -18.30 4.91 -2.39
CA MET A 311 -19.22 4.06 -3.13
C MET A 311 -20.56 3.97 -2.42
N MET A 312 -21.60 3.70 -3.20
CA MET A 312 -22.95 3.50 -2.71
C MET A 312 -23.61 2.38 -3.50
N VAL A 313 -24.36 1.54 -2.83
CA VAL A 313 -25.29 0.59 -3.45
C VAL A 313 -26.70 1.10 -3.17
N ALA A 314 -27.45 1.35 -4.23
CA ALA A 314 -28.81 1.88 -4.13
C ALA A 314 -29.74 1.18 -5.12
N GLU A 315 -31.02 1.09 -4.74
CA GLU A 315 -32.13 0.66 -5.58
C GLU A 315 -32.92 1.89 -6.04
N LEU A 316 -33.22 1.97 -7.33
CA LEU A 316 -33.96 3.10 -7.92
C LEU A 316 -35.40 2.67 -8.24
N PHE A 317 -36.37 3.35 -7.66
CA PHE A 317 -37.80 3.01 -7.79
C PHE A 317 -38.51 3.99 -8.75
N GLY A 318 -38.36 3.73 -10.04
CA GLY A 318 -39.02 4.46 -11.10
C GLY A 318 -39.61 3.55 -12.18
N ASN A 319 -40.19 4.12 -13.20
CA ASN A 319 -40.41 3.35 -14.42
C ASN A 319 -39.09 3.22 -15.19
N GLU A 320 -39.07 2.35 -16.20
CA GLU A 320 -37.84 2.06 -16.95
C GLU A 320 -37.21 3.28 -17.62
N ALA A 321 -38.02 4.19 -18.15
CA ALA A 321 -37.52 5.40 -18.80
C ALA A 321 -36.89 6.39 -17.80
N ASP A 322 -37.53 6.58 -16.65
CA ASP A 322 -37.05 7.47 -15.58
C ASP A 322 -35.80 6.93 -14.89
N ASP A 323 -35.74 5.61 -14.62
CA ASP A 323 -34.54 4.95 -14.07
C ASP A 323 -33.35 5.09 -15.00
N ASN A 324 -33.54 4.81 -16.30
CA ASN A 324 -32.47 4.96 -17.29
C ASN A 324 -32.02 6.42 -17.45
N ALA A 325 -32.95 7.38 -17.39
CA ALA A 325 -32.63 8.79 -17.45
C ALA A 325 -31.87 9.25 -16.19
N ALA A 326 -32.22 8.75 -15.01
CA ALA A 326 -31.48 9.00 -13.76
C ALA A 326 -30.06 8.42 -13.80
N ILE A 327 -29.91 7.19 -14.28
CA ILE A 327 -28.58 6.54 -14.45
C ILE A 327 -27.74 7.36 -15.42
N GLN A 328 -28.30 7.79 -16.56
CA GLN A 328 -27.57 8.59 -17.54
C GLN A 328 -27.18 9.96 -16.97
N PHE A 329 -28.07 10.62 -16.21
CA PHE A 329 -27.76 11.88 -15.55
C PHE A 329 -26.60 11.74 -14.55
N LEU A 330 -26.53 10.65 -13.78
CA LEU A 330 -25.39 10.38 -12.87
C LEU A 330 -24.09 10.22 -13.65
N ARG A 331 -24.10 9.47 -14.77
CA ARG A 331 -22.94 9.31 -15.65
C ARG A 331 -22.46 10.63 -16.24
N ASP A 332 -23.40 11.49 -16.69
CA ASP A 332 -23.11 12.82 -17.24
C ASP A 332 -22.51 13.76 -16.18
N ASN A 333 -22.75 13.48 -14.89
CA ASN A 333 -22.15 14.18 -13.77
C ASN A 333 -20.92 13.48 -13.19
N ASN A 334 -20.23 12.66 -14.00
CA ASN A 334 -18.99 11.95 -13.64
C ASN A 334 -19.13 10.96 -12.47
N VAL A 335 -20.30 10.41 -12.22
CA VAL A 335 -20.48 9.26 -11.33
C VAL A 335 -20.36 7.99 -12.19
N LYS A 336 -19.47 7.07 -11.80
CA LYS A 336 -19.43 5.76 -12.43
C LYS A 336 -20.60 4.94 -11.93
N VAL A 337 -21.47 4.50 -12.86
CA VAL A 337 -22.70 3.75 -12.55
C VAL A 337 -22.60 2.36 -13.16
N GLU A 338 -22.63 1.33 -12.32
CA GLU A 338 -22.74 -0.08 -12.68
C GLU A 338 -24.13 -0.58 -12.25
N VAL A 339 -24.88 -1.15 -13.18
CA VAL A 339 -26.14 -1.84 -12.87
C VAL A 339 -25.79 -3.26 -12.47
N LEU A 340 -26.02 -3.61 -11.20
CA LEU A 340 -25.69 -4.93 -10.65
C LEU A 340 -26.75 -5.98 -11.00
N GLY A 341 -27.95 -5.54 -11.32
CA GLY A 341 -29.09 -6.35 -11.69
C GLY A 341 -30.39 -5.64 -11.33
N TYR A 342 -31.48 -6.40 -11.27
CA TYR A 342 -32.83 -5.91 -10.98
C TYR A 342 -33.43 -6.73 -9.81
N VAL A 343 -34.11 -6.04 -8.90
CA VAL A 343 -34.70 -6.63 -7.68
C VAL A 343 -36.21 -6.58 -7.78
N LEU A 344 -36.88 -7.69 -7.40
CA LEU A 344 -38.34 -7.82 -7.30
C LEU A 344 -38.82 -7.46 -5.90
#